data_7a2def9deecfaa67ce3532e2ab58e95c
#
_entry.id   7a2def9deecfaa67ce3532e2ab58e95c
#
_cell.length_a   1.000
_cell.length_b   1.000
_cell.length_c   1.000
_cell.angle_alpha   90.00
_cell.angle_beta   90.00
_cell.angle_gamma   90.00
#
_symmetry.space_group_name_H-M   'P 1'
#
loop_
_entity.id
_entity.type
_entity.pdbx_description
1 polymer ?
#
loop_
_entity_poly.entity_id
_entity_poly.type
_entity_poly.pdbx_seq_one_letter_code
_entity_poly.pdbx_strand_id
1 'polypeptide(L)'
;MKYLAACFTNQPEKFYQVFSDKHLQQLSAHCSFYSQVVTETNIDDLLPGLKETEVIFSSWGMFPLSERQLDALPNLKILFYAAGKTDAFSAALIKRGIIIVSAWRANAVPVAEFCLAQIL
;
A
#
# COMPACT_ATOMS: atom_id res chain seq x y z
N MET A 1 -7.12 -20.35 -5.02
CA MET A 1 -7.61 -19.43 -3.98
C MET A 1 -6.87 -18.10 -4.10
N LYS A 2 -7.60 -17.00 -4.10
CA LYS A 2 -6.99 -15.67 -4.19
C LYS A 2 -7.08 -14.94 -2.87
N TYR A 3 -6.06 -14.14 -2.57
CA TYR A 3 -6.08 -13.24 -1.41
C TYR A 3 -6.95 -12.03 -1.71
N LEU A 4 -7.71 -11.57 -0.71
CA LEU A 4 -8.50 -10.35 -0.86
C LEU A 4 -7.60 -9.14 -0.63
N ALA A 5 -7.49 -8.29 -1.61
CA ALA A 5 -6.57 -7.15 -1.63
C ALA A 5 -7.30 -5.84 -1.88
N ALA A 6 -6.69 -4.75 -1.46
CA ALA A 6 -7.17 -3.40 -1.73
C ALA A 6 -6.01 -2.45 -1.98
N CYS A 7 -6.27 -1.40 -2.72
CA CYS A 7 -5.31 -0.35 -3.01
C CYS A 7 -5.59 0.86 -2.11
N PHE A 8 -4.62 1.26 -1.30
CA PHE A 8 -4.73 2.37 -0.36
C PHE A 8 -3.76 3.48 -0.76
N THR A 9 -4.28 4.66 -1.08
CA THR A 9 -3.44 5.83 -1.36
C THR A 9 -4.29 7.09 -1.44
N ASN A 10 -3.72 8.21 -0.98
CA ASN A 10 -4.31 9.54 -1.21
C ASN A 10 -3.94 10.13 -2.57
N GLN A 11 -3.10 9.42 -3.34
CA GLN A 11 -2.64 9.87 -4.65
C GLN A 11 -2.87 8.78 -5.70
N PRO A 12 -4.14 8.54 -6.10
CA PRO A 12 -4.45 7.45 -7.03
C PRO A 12 -3.71 7.52 -8.35
N GLU A 13 -3.48 8.73 -8.86
CA GLU A 13 -2.79 8.95 -10.13
C GLU A 13 -1.36 8.42 -10.06
N LYS A 14 -0.63 8.72 -8.98
CA LYS A 14 0.72 8.23 -8.78
C LYS A 14 0.75 6.71 -8.53
N PHE A 15 -0.27 6.20 -7.85
CA PHE A 15 -0.41 4.76 -7.64
C PHE A 15 -0.43 4.02 -8.98
N TYR A 16 -1.25 4.47 -9.92
CA TYR A 16 -1.36 3.82 -11.22
C TYR A 16 -0.13 4.00 -12.10
N GLN A 17 0.73 4.96 -11.81
CA GLN A 17 2.02 5.07 -12.48
C GLN A 17 2.98 3.96 -12.04
N VAL A 18 2.90 3.55 -10.77
CA VAL A 18 3.72 2.48 -10.20
C VAL A 18 3.11 1.11 -10.48
N PHE A 19 1.82 0.95 -10.19
CA PHE A 19 1.08 -0.27 -10.46
C PHE A 19 0.30 -0.08 -11.77
N SER A 20 0.99 -0.29 -12.89
CA SER A 20 0.36 -0.19 -14.21
C SER A 20 -0.68 -1.30 -14.41
N ASP A 21 -1.51 -1.16 -15.43
CA ASP A 21 -2.50 -2.18 -15.78
C ASP A 21 -1.87 -3.56 -15.93
N LYS A 22 -0.68 -3.62 -16.50
CA LYS A 22 0.07 -4.87 -16.66
C LYS A 22 0.39 -5.50 -15.31
N HIS A 23 0.88 -4.71 -14.35
CA HIS A 23 1.21 -5.20 -13.02
C HIS A 23 -0.04 -5.67 -12.27
N LEU A 24 -1.11 -4.88 -12.34
CA LEU A 24 -2.37 -5.23 -11.69
C LEU A 24 -2.96 -6.50 -12.28
N GLN A 25 -2.84 -6.68 -13.59
CA GLN A 25 -3.28 -7.91 -14.26
C GLN A 25 -2.49 -9.11 -13.79
N GLN A 26 -1.18 -8.98 -13.63
CA GLN A 26 -0.34 -10.05 -13.08
C GLN A 26 -0.71 -10.38 -11.64
N LEU A 27 -0.93 -9.35 -10.82
CA LEU A 27 -1.33 -9.54 -9.43
C LEU A 27 -2.71 -10.16 -9.29
N SER A 28 -3.61 -9.90 -10.24
CA SER A 28 -4.97 -10.45 -10.20
C SER A 28 -5.02 -11.97 -10.37
N ALA A 29 -3.92 -12.59 -10.80
CA ALA A 29 -3.79 -14.05 -10.78
C ALA A 29 -3.77 -14.61 -9.35
N HIS A 30 -3.33 -13.79 -8.38
CA HIS A 30 -3.16 -14.19 -6.98
C HIS A 30 -4.08 -13.44 -6.02
N CYS A 31 -4.60 -12.30 -6.43
CA CYS A 31 -5.38 -11.40 -5.58
C CYS A 31 -6.69 -11.02 -6.23
N SER A 32 -7.74 -10.94 -5.42
CA SER A 32 -9.01 -10.37 -5.81
C SER A 32 -9.07 -8.96 -5.23
N PHE A 33 -9.09 -7.94 -6.08
CA PHE A 33 -8.98 -6.56 -5.68
C PHE A 33 -10.34 -5.93 -5.36
N TYR A 34 -10.39 -5.16 -4.27
CA TYR A 34 -11.52 -4.29 -3.98
C TYR A 34 -11.66 -3.26 -5.12
N SER A 35 -12.89 -2.96 -5.52
CA SER A 35 -13.17 -2.19 -6.73
C SER A 35 -12.79 -0.71 -6.67
N GLN A 36 -12.63 -0.15 -5.47
CA GLN A 36 -12.32 1.26 -5.27
C GLN A 36 -10.96 1.45 -4.64
N VAL A 37 -10.27 2.53 -5.01
CA VAL A 37 -9.07 2.97 -4.30
C VAL A 37 -9.51 3.57 -2.96
N VAL A 38 -8.89 3.12 -1.89
CA VAL A 38 -9.19 3.58 -0.54
C VAL A 38 -8.29 4.78 -0.22
N THR A 39 -8.92 5.89 0.14
CA THR A 39 -8.23 7.12 0.52
C THR A 39 -8.52 7.45 1.99
N GLU A 40 -7.77 8.40 2.55
CA GLU A 40 -8.00 8.86 3.92
C GLU A 40 -9.41 9.42 4.12
N THR A 41 -9.98 10.00 3.06
CA THR A 41 -11.31 10.63 3.13
C THR A 41 -12.47 9.65 2.97
N ASN A 42 -12.27 8.53 2.27
CA ASN A 42 -13.35 7.58 2.02
C ASN A 42 -13.28 6.28 2.83
N ILE A 43 -12.17 6.04 3.53
CA ILE A 43 -11.94 4.77 4.21
C ILE A 43 -13.05 4.40 5.19
N ASP A 44 -13.52 5.37 5.99
CA ASP A 44 -14.53 5.09 7.01
C ASP A 44 -15.84 4.58 6.40
N ASP A 45 -16.21 5.11 5.24
CA ASP A 45 -17.41 4.68 4.52
C ASP A 45 -17.23 3.30 3.89
N LEU A 46 -15.99 2.93 3.56
CA LEU A 46 -15.69 1.67 2.88
C LEU A 46 -15.36 0.52 3.84
N LEU A 47 -15.11 0.80 5.11
CA LEU A 47 -14.69 -0.23 6.07
C LEU A 47 -15.56 -1.48 6.08
N PRO A 48 -16.91 -1.39 6.05
CA PRO A 48 -17.72 -2.62 6.03
C PRO A 48 -17.42 -3.54 4.84
N GLY A 49 -17.12 -2.96 3.68
CA GLY A 49 -16.77 -3.73 2.48
C GLY A 49 -15.32 -4.21 2.47
N LEU A 50 -14.48 -3.70 3.37
CA LEU A 50 -13.06 -4.03 3.45
C LEU A 50 -12.75 -5.07 4.53
N LYS A 51 -13.74 -5.52 5.28
CA LYS A 51 -13.57 -6.38 6.47
C LYS A 51 -12.69 -7.61 6.21
N GLU A 52 -12.80 -8.21 5.04
CA GLU A 52 -12.09 -9.44 4.70
C GLU A 52 -10.74 -9.19 4.05
N THR A 53 -10.31 -7.94 3.92
CA THR A 53 -9.05 -7.59 3.26
C THR A 53 -7.86 -8.20 3.99
N GLU A 54 -7.02 -8.90 3.25
CA GLU A 54 -5.82 -9.56 3.78
C GLU A 54 -4.54 -8.83 3.38
N VAL A 55 -4.54 -8.15 2.22
CA VAL A 55 -3.36 -7.54 1.62
C VAL A 55 -3.69 -6.11 1.20
N ILE A 56 -2.80 -5.19 1.51
CA ILE A 56 -2.88 -3.81 1.02
C ILE A 56 -1.71 -3.57 0.07
N PHE A 57 -2.01 -3.02 -1.09
CA PHE A 57 -1.01 -2.49 -2.02
C PHE A 57 -1.05 -0.98 -1.97
N SER A 58 0.10 -0.35 -1.82
CA SER A 58 0.19 1.10 -1.77
C SER A 58 1.50 1.61 -2.36
N SER A 59 1.58 2.91 -2.51
CA SER A 59 2.74 3.63 -2.98
C SER A 59 2.72 5.01 -2.31
N TRP A 60 3.26 6.04 -2.95
CA TRP A 60 3.17 7.40 -2.43
C TRP A 60 1.72 7.75 -2.12
N GLY A 61 1.53 8.42 -0.99
CA GLY A 61 0.19 8.79 -0.54
C GLY A 61 -0.44 7.81 0.43
N MET A 62 0.29 6.81 0.90
CA MET A 62 -0.21 5.98 2.01
C MET A 62 -0.37 6.85 3.25
N PHE A 63 -1.41 6.59 4.00
CA PHE A 63 -1.80 7.35 5.19
C PHE A 63 -1.83 6.46 6.42
N PRO A 64 -1.67 7.04 7.63
CA PRO A 64 -1.76 6.25 8.85
C PRO A 64 -3.18 5.74 9.08
N LEU A 65 -3.30 4.53 9.59
CA LEU A 65 -4.57 3.93 9.97
C LEU A 65 -4.76 4.05 11.48
N SER A 66 -5.95 4.45 11.90
CA SER A 66 -6.29 4.52 13.32
C SER A 66 -6.51 3.12 13.90
N GLU A 67 -6.48 3.01 15.23
CA GLU A 67 -6.79 1.76 15.90
C GLU A 67 -8.18 1.25 15.53
N ARG A 68 -9.16 2.16 15.44
CA ARG A 68 -10.53 1.83 15.05
C ARG A 68 -10.59 1.27 13.63
N GLN A 69 -9.84 1.88 12.70
CA GLN A 69 -9.76 1.40 11.33
C GLN A 69 -9.10 0.03 11.24
N LEU A 70 -8.02 -0.17 11.98
CA LEU A 70 -7.34 -1.47 12.03
C LEU A 70 -8.21 -2.56 12.69
N ASP A 71 -9.00 -2.20 13.70
CA ASP A 71 -9.95 -3.13 14.31
C ASP A 71 -11.00 -3.60 13.28
N ALA A 72 -11.33 -2.76 12.31
CA ALA A 72 -12.28 -3.09 11.25
C ALA A 72 -11.65 -3.93 10.12
N LEU A 73 -10.33 -4.17 10.18
CA LEU A 73 -9.58 -4.97 9.19
C LEU A 73 -8.92 -6.16 9.89
N PRO A 74 -9.70 -7.08 10.49
CA PRO A 74 -9.12 -8.13 11.34
C PRO A 74 -8.31 -9.17 10.57
N ASN A 75 -8.49 -9.28 9.27
CA ASN A 75 -7.78 -10.27 8.44
C ASN A 75 -6.53 -9.70 7.77
N LEU A 76 -6.24 -8.42 7.97
CA LEU A 76 -5.08 -7.78 7.35
C LEU A 76 -3.78 -8.40 7.84
N LYS A 77 -2.94 -8.86 6.90
CA LYS A 77 -1.71 -9.59 7.18
C LYS A 77 -0.47 -8.89 6.69
N ILE A 78 -0.56 -8.19 5.55
CA ILE A 78 0.62 -7.66 4.87
C ILE A 78 0.27 -6.41 4.08
N LEU A 79 1.20 -5.46 4.07
CA LEU A 79 1.13 -4.25 3.24
C LEU A 79 2.37 -4.21 2.35
N PHE A 80 2.15 -4.18 1.04
CA PHE A 80 3.20 -3.98 0.05
C PHE A 80 3.24 -2.49 -0.32
N TYR A 81 4.34 -1.84 0.00
CA TYR A 81 4.54 -0.42 -0.24
C TYR A 81 5.60 -0.22 -1.30
N ALA A 82 5.19 0.18 -2.50
CA ALA A 82 6.09 0.34 -3.65
C ALA A 82 6.78 1.70 -3.65
N ALA A 83 7.34 2.10 -2.52
CA ALA A 83 8.11 3.32 -2.34
C ALA A 83 9.10 3.12 -1.19
N GLY A 84 9.64 4.18 -0.63
CA GLY A 84 10.74 4.13 0.32
C GLY A 84 10.33 4.04 1.78
N LYS A 85 10.31 5.18 2.47
CA LYS A 85 10.11 5.23 3.92
C LYS A 85 8.67 4.93 4.33
N THR A 86 8.53 4.14 5.39
CA THR A 86 7.23 3.74 5.93
C THR A 86 6.93 4.37 7.29
N ASP A 87 7.80 5.24 7.80
CA ASP A 87 7.73 5.78 9.17
C ASP A 87 6.39 6.44 9.49
N ALA A 88 5.78 7.10 8.51
CA ALA A 88 4.56 7.86 8.72
C ALA A 88 3.35 6.98 9.07
N PHE A 89 3.39 5.68 8.73
CA PHE A 89 2.23 4.80 8.92
C PHE A 89 2.57 3.43 9.49
N SER A 90 3.85 3.10 9.64
CA SER A 90 4.25 1.71 9.93
C SER A 90 4.04 1.28 11.38
N ALA A 91 4.17 2.19 12.34
CA ALA A 91 4.21 1.82 13.76
C ALA A 91 2.96 1.05 14.21
N ALA A 92 1.78 1.54 13.85
CA ALA A 92 0.52 0.90 14.24
C ALA A 92 0.34 -0.48 13.60
N LEU A 93 0.81 -0.63 12.36
CA LEU A 93 0.75 -1.90 11.63
C LEU A 93 1.68 -2.93 12.25
N ILE A 94 2.92 -2.55 12.51
CA ILE A 94 3.94 -3.43 13.09
C ILE A 94 3.50 -3.90 14.48
N LYS A 95 2.94 -3.01 15.26
CA LYS A 95 2.44 -3.32 16.60
C LYS A 95 1.40 -4.44 16.58
N ARG A 96 0.62 -4.54 15.51
CA ARG A 96 -0.39 -5.59 15.35
C ARG A 96 0.13 -6.84 14.65
N GLY A 97 1.42 -6.91 14.35
CA GLY A 97 2.02 -8.05 13.67
C GLY A 97 1.79 -8.08 12.17
N ILE A 98 1.36 -6.96 11.59
CA ILE A 98 1.18 -6.85 10.15
C ILE A 98 2.56 -6.66 9.50
N ILE A 99 2.84 -7.45 8.47
CA ILE A 99 4.12 -7.42 7.77
C ILE A 99 4.11 -6.25 6.77
N ILE A 100 5.17 -5.46 6.75
CA ILE A 100 5.35 -4.40 5.76
C ILE A 100 6.53 -4.75 4.86
N VAL A 101 6.26 -4.79 3.55
CA VAL A 101 7.30 -4.99 2.53
C VAL A 101 7.40 -3.71 1.74
N SER A 102 8.54 -3.05 1.80
CA SER A 102 8.75 -1.81 1.05
C SER A 102 9.79 -2.01 -0.05
N ALA A 103 9.68 -1.20 -1.09
CA ALA A 103 10.64 -1.18 -2.20
C ALA A 103 11.72 -0.11 -1.96
N TRP A 104 12.13 0.10 -0.70
CA TRP A 104 13.06 1.18 -0.33
C TRP A 104 14.37 1.11 -1.12
N ARG A 105 14.90 -0.08 -1.35
CA ARG A 105 16.15 -0.24 -2.08
C ARG A 105 15.99 0.17 -3.55
N ALA A 106 14.94 -0.31 -4.22
CA ALA A 106 14.67 0.06 -5.60
C ALA A 106 14.38 1.56 -5.74
N ASN A 107 13.73 2.15 -4.73
CA ASN A 107 13.44 3.59 -4.73
C ASN A 107 14.70 4.41 -4.47
N ALA A 108 15.65 3.90 -3.69
CA ALA A 108 16.89 4.60 -3.34
C ALA A 108 17.89 4.67 -4.50
N VAL A 109 17.90 3.68 -5.39
CA VAL A 109 18.87 3.63 -6.50
C VAL A 109 18.79 4.86 -7.41
N PRO A 110 17.63 5.24 -7.97
CA PRO A 110 17.56 6.45 -8.80
C PRO A 110 17.87 7.73 -8.04
N VAL A 111 17.59 7.80 -6.74
CA VAL A 111 17.97 8.95 -5.91
C VAL A 111 19.49 9.02 -5.78
N ALA A 112 20.14 7.91 -5.51
CA ALA A 112 21.60 7.84 -5.41
C ALA A 112 22.26 8.19 -6.75
N GLU A 113 21.73 7.70 -7.86
CA GLU A 113 22.23 8.02 -9.19
C GLU A 113 22.10 9.50 -9.51
N PHE A 114 20.97 10.11 -9.15
CA PHE A 114 20.75 11.54 -9.33
C PHE A 114 21.76 12.36 -8.52
N CYS A 115 21.98 12.02 -7.26
CA CYS A 115 22.97 12.69 -6.42
C CYS A 115 24.37 12.58 -7.01
N LEU A 116 24.75 11.41 -7.49
CA LEU A 116 26.06 11.19 -8.11
C LEU A 116 26.23 12.06 -9.35
N ALA A 117 25.20 12.14 -10.18
CA ALA A 117 25.20 12.99 -11.39
C ALA A 117 25.39 14.47 -11.04
N GLN A 118 24.83 14.95 -9.94
CA GLN A 118 24.99 16.33 -9.49
C GLN A 118 26.42 16.62 -8.99
N ILE A 119 27.11 15.64 -8.45
CA ILE A 119 28.48 15.76 -7.99
C ILE A 119 29.47 15.78 -9.16
N LEU A 120 29.21 15.00 -10.18
CA LEU A 120 30.06 14.91 -11.37
C LEU A 120 29.84 16.07 -12.33
#